data_4faa834de5ab42bde518de4000841acf
#
_entry.id   4faa834de5ab42bde518de4000841acf
#
_cell.length_a   1.000
_cell.length_b   1.000
_cell.length_c   1.000
_cell.angle_alpha   90.00
_cell.angle_beta   90.00
_cell.angle_gamma   90.00
#
_symmetry.space_group_name_H-M   'P 1'
#
loop_
_entity.id
_entity.type
_entity.pdbx_description
1 polymer ?
#
loop_
_entity_poly.entity_id
_entity_poly.type
_entity_poly.pdbx_seq_one_letter_code
_entity_poly.pdbx_strand_id
1 'polypeptide(L)'
;MIKRLARCVREYKWAALLSPLCMIGEVTMEVLIPLVMAKLYDYGIVLQDMTVVVQQSLILMLCAVASLGFGSASAVFAAKAGTGFAKNLRHDMYYHVQEFSFSNIDKFSTASIVTRLTSDVANIQMAFQMMIRMAIRCPMMLVLALISAMRISVRLSLVYCIALPLLAVVIFGMVPVVFRIFDQVFKTYDSLNNVVQENVHGIRVVKSFVREEKEVEKFTGTSGEIYRLFCKAEHILALNSPIMQLCVYACILFISWFGAKMVVSSGNVPGAGLTTGELSSMLTYTTQILSSLMMLSMVFVMVIMSRAPMRRCAELLEEKPNLVSPENAATDVKDGSIDFENVSFRYSEKAQLDALQNVNLHIPSGATVGILGVTGSSKSTLVQLIPRLYDVTGGSLKVGGVDVRDYDLEVLRDNVAMVLQKNTLFSGTIKENLRWGNPQATDEELRHVCRLACADEFIQVFPDGYDTHIEQGGTNVSGGQKQRLCIARALLKKPRILILDDSTSAVDTRTDAMIRKAFREEIPGTTKLIIAQRISSIQDADLIIIMEGGKILESGTHEQLLENSEIYQNLYNTQQKGREE
;
A
#
# COMPACT_ATOMS: atom_id res chain seq x y z
N MET A 1 -8.93 -14.54 -0.18
CA MET A 1 -7.78 -13.93 -0.87
C MET A 1 -7.87 -14.04 -2.40
N ILE A 2 -7.50 -15.18 -3.07
CA ILE A 2 -7.43 -15.29 -4.56
C ILE A 2 -8.76 -14.95 -5.22
N LYS A 3 -9.89 -15.48 -4.73
CA LYS A 3 -11.23 -15.22 -5.27
C LYS A 3 -11.61 -13.74 -5.22
N ARG A 4 -11.15 -12.99 -4.21
CA ARG A 4 -11.42 -11.55 -4.08
C ARG A 4 -10.58 -10.75 -5.07
N LEU A 5 -9.28 -11.03 -5.15
CA LEU A 5 -8.40 -10.39 -6.13
C LEU A 5 -8.83 -10.68 -7.57
N ALA A 6 -9.27 -11.91 -7.88
CA ALA A 6 -9.77 -12.25 -9.22
C ALA A 6 -11.00 -11.42 -9.65
N ARG A 7 -11.80 -10.92 -8.71
CA ARG A 7 -12.93 -10.02 -9.03
C ARG A 7 -12.47 -8.68 -9.61
N CYS A 8 -11.25 -8.24 -9.33
CA CYS A 8 -10.70 -6.99 -9.87
C CYS A 8 -10.34 -7.09 -11.37
N VAL A 9 -10.43 -8.26 -11.99
CA VAL A 9 -10.22 -8.43 -13.44
C VAL A 9 -11.35 -7.76 -14.25
N ARG A 10 -12.60 -7.79 -13.80
CA ARG A 10 -13.78 -7.08 -14.35
C ARG A 10 -13.84 -7.09 -15.88
N GLU A 11 -13.79 -5.90 -16.50
CA GLU A 11 -13.86 -5.70 -17.95
C GLU A 11 -12.70 -6.32 -18.74
N TYR A 12 -11.58 -6.65 -18.08
CA TYR A 12 -10.40 -7.24 -18.72
C TYR A 12 -10.44 -8.77 -18.82
N LYS A 13 -11.57 -9.42 -18.44
CA LYS A 13 -11.73 -10.89 -18.49
C LYS A 13 -11.49 -11.48 -19.88
N TRP A 14 -11.91 -10.79 -20.93
CA TRP A 14 -11.69 -11.24 -22.29
C TRP A 14 -10.22 -11.17 -22.69
N ALA A 15 -9.50 -10.12 -22.33
CA ALA A 15 -8.06 -10.03 -22.56
C ALA A 15 -7.30 -11.11 -21.78
N ALA A 16 -7.71 -11.38 -20.53
CA ALA A 16 -7.13 -12.43 -19.69
C ALA A 16 -7.39 -13.84 -20.26
N LEU A 17 -8.46 -14.07 -21.03
CA LEU A 17 -8.78 -15.34 -21.67
C LEU A 17 -8.13 -15.46 -23.05
N LEU A 18 -8.08 -14.38 -23.83
CA LEU A 18 -7.50 -14.39 -25.20
C LEU A 18 -5.97 -14.56 -25.16
N SER A 19 -5.29 -14.03 -24.16
CA SER A 19 -3.83 -14.19 -24.03
C SER A 19 -3.40 -15.68 -23.97
N PRO A 20 -3.97 -16.54 -23.08
CA PRO A 20 -3.73 -17.98 -23.12
C PRO A 20 -4.08 -18.67 -24.42
N LEU A 21 -5.20 -18.29 -25.05
CA LEU A 21 -5.61 -18.87 -26.34
C LEU A 21 -4.60 -18.57 -27.45
N CYS A 22 -4.15 -17.33 -27.54
CA CYS A 22 -3.09 -16.96 -28.48
C CYS A 22 -1.79 -17.68 -28.17
N MET A 23 -1.47 -17.86 -26.87
CA MET A 23 -0.27 -18.60 -26.45
C MET A 23 -0.31 -20.06 -26.88
N ILE A 24 -1.47 -20.72 -26.82
CA ILE A 24 -1.63 -22.09 -27.32
C ILE A 24 -1.40 -22.12 -28.84
N GLY A 25 -1.90 -21.13 -29.58
CA GLY A 25 -1.63 -20.99 -31.01
C GLY A 25 -0.14 -20.82 -31.33
N GLU A 26 0.56 -19.96 -30.58
CA GLU A 26 2.02 -19.75 -30.71
C GLU A 26 2.78 -21.06 -30.51
N VAL A 27 2.53 -21.74 -29.39
CA VAL A 27 3.18 -23.01 -29.04
C VAL A 27 2.91 -24.10 -30.07
N THR A 28 1.68 -24.16 -30.61
CA THR A 28 1.34 -25.12 -31.66
C THR A 28 2.16 -24.88 -32.93
N MET A 29 2.30 -23.61 -33.36
CA MET A 29 3.14 -23.27 -34.50
C MET A 29 4.63 -23.59 -34.24
N GLU A 30 5.14 -23.25 -33.03
CA GLU A 30 6.53 -23.57 -32.64
C GLU A 30 6.83 -25.09 -32.65
N VAL A 31 5.87 -25.93 -32.27
CA VAL A 31 6.04 -27.40 -32.27
C VAL A 31 5.91 -27.98 -33.69
N LEU A 32 5.17 -27.32 -34.61
CA LEU A 32 5.06 -27.75 -36.00
C LEU A 32 6.33 -27.45 -36.82
N ILE A 33 7.07 -26.39 -36.51
CA ILE A 33 8.27 -25.97 -37.23
C ILE A 33 9.29 -27.12 -37.37
N PRO A 34 9.72 -27.85 -36.31
CA PRO A 34 10.64 -28.96 -36.47
C PRO A 34 10.11 -30.10 -37.35
N LEU A 35 8.81 -30.39 -37.31
CA LEU A 35 8.19 -31.44 -38.17
C LEU A 35 8.22 -31.06 -39.65
N VAL A 36 7.94 -29.80 -39.98
CA VAL A 36 8.00 -29.29 -41.37
C VAL A 36 9.45 -29.25 -41.81
N MET A 37 10.38 -28.88 -40.92
CA MET A 37 11.81 -28.87 -41.20
C MET A 37 12.34 -30.29 -41.51
N ALA A 38 11.87 -31.31 -40.78
CA ALA A 38 12.20 -32.70 -41.09
C ALA A 38 11.75 -33.07 -42.52
N LYS A 39 10.51 -32.74 -42.91
CA LYS A 39 10.02 -33.01 -44.24
C LYS A 39 10.82 -32.28 -45.34
N LEU A 40 11.20 -31.03 -45.10
CA LEU A 40 12.07 -30.29 -46.01
C LEU A 40 13.42 -30.99 -46.19
N TYR A 41 14.00 -31.48 -45.11
CA TYR A 41 15.26 -32.17 -45.15
C TYR A 41 15.19 -33.51 -45.87
N ASP A 42 14.22 -34.38 -45.48
CA ASP A 42 14.15 -35.77 -45.92
C ASP A 42 13.59 -35.89 -47.37
N TYR A 43 12.58 -35.14 -47.71
CA TYR A 43 11.92 -35.20 -49.04
C TYR A 43 12.41 -34.14 -50.02
N GLY A 44 12.94 -33.02 -49.52
CA GLY A 44 13.43 -31.93 -50.38
C GLY A 44 14.92 -32.07 -50.65
N ILE A 45 15.76 -32.00 -49.59
CA ILE A 45 17.23 -31.95 -49.76
C ILE A 45 17.79 -33.34 -50.13
N VAL A 46 17.38 -34.38 -49.38
CA VAL A 46 17.94 -35.76 -49.56
C VAL A 46 17.50 -36.33 -50.94
N LEU A 47 16.24 -36.09 -51.32
CA LEU A 47 15.73 -36.55 -52.62
C LEU A 47 15.95 -35.53 -53.76
N GLN A 48 16.64 -34.41 -53.51
CA GLN A 48 16.94 -33.35 -54.50
C GLN A 48 15.71 -32.77 -55.19
N ASP A 49 14.54 -32.75 -54.56
CA ASP A 49 13.29 -32.20 -55.10
C ASP A 49 13.10 -30.72 -54.69
N MET A 50 13.45 -29.81 -55.61
CA MET A 50 13.33 -28.36 -55.37
C MET A 50 11.88 -27.92 -55.19
N THR A 51 10.89 -28.64 -55.74
CA THR A 51 9.48 -28.32 -55.57
C THR A 51 9.07 -28.49 -54.11
N VAL A 52 9.47 -29.59 -53.50
CA VAL A 52 9.26 -29.86 -52.05
C VAL A 52 9.99 -28.86 -51.18
N VAL A 53 11.23 -28.51 -51.56
CA VAL A 53 12.01 -27.49 -50.81
C VAL A 53 11.27 -26.16 -50.77
N VAL A 54 10.81 -25.66 -51.92
CA VAL A 54 10.06 -24.39 -52.00
C VAL A 54 8.74 -24.47 -51.22
N GLN A 55 7.99 -25.58 -51.38
CA GLN A 55 6.73 -25.76 -50.68
C GLN A 55 6.89 -25.78 -49.16
N GLN A 56 7.83 -26.59 -48.64
CA GLN A 56 8.07 -26.67 -47.19
C GLN A 56 8.66 -25.37 -46.64
N SER A 57 9.48 -24.66 -47.38
CA SER A 57 9.99 -23.34 -46.98
C SER A 57 8.88 -22.30 -46.86
N LEU A 58 7.91 -22.30 -47.77
CA LEU A 58 6.73 -21.44 -47.67
C LEU A 58 5.86 -21.76 -46.43
N ILE A 59 5.69 -23.07 -46.14
CA ILE A 59 4.97 -23.51 -44.94
C ILE A 59 5.73 -23.06 -43.68
N LEU A 60 7.05 -23.19 -43.64
CA LEU A 60 7.88 -22.71 -42.50
C LEU A 60 7.73 -21.20 -42.32
N MET A 61 7.76 -20.43 -43.40
CA MET A 61 7.58 -18.99 -43.36
C MET A 61 6.17 -18.63 -42.82
N LEU A 62 5.14 -19.36 -43.27
CA LEU A 62 3.78 -19.18 -42.76
C LEU A 62 3.66 -19.50 -41.27
N CYS A 63 4.26 -20.62 -40.82
CA CYS A 63 4.29 -20.98 -39.41
C CYS A 63 5.03 -19.94 -38.56
N ALA A 64 6.15 -19.39 -39.05
CA ALA A 64 6.91 -18.37 -38.37
C ALA A 64 6.12 -17.06 -38.22
N VAL A 65 5.47 -16.61 -39.32
CA VAL A 65 4.62 -15.40 -39.29
C VAL A 65 3.40 -15.60 -38.41
N ALA A 66 2.76 -16.78 -38.46
CA ALA A 66 1.64 -17.09 -37.59
C ALA A 66 2.07 -17.14 -36.09
N SER A 67 3.21 -17.76 -35.80
CA SER A 67 3.78 -17.78 -34.42
C SER A 67 4.06 -16.37 -33.91
N LEU A 68 4.68 -15.51 -34.76
CA LEU A 68 4.89 -14.10 -34.43
C LEU A 68 3.57 -13.37 -34.13
N GLY A 69 2.56 -13.59 -34.98
CA GLY A 69 1.23 -12.99 -34.81
C GLY A 69 0.56 -13.42 -33.51
N PHE A 70 0.53 -14.72 -33.23
CA PHE A 70 -0.03 -15.25 -31.98
C PHE A 70 0.76 -14.79 -30.74
N GLY A 71 2.09 -14.80 -30.79
CA GLY A 71 2.95 -14.36 -29.70
C GLY A 71 2.77 -12.86 -29.40
N SER A 72 2.73 -12.03 -30.41
CA SER A 72 2.49 -10.60 -30.28
C SER A 72 1.09 -10.31 -29.74
N ALA A 73 0.07 -10.97 -30.24
CA ALA A 73 -1.31 -10.84 -29.75
C ALA A 73 -1.42 -11.28 -28.29
N SER A 74 -0.81 -12.42 -27.93
CA SER A 74 -0.76 -12.90 -26.55
C SER A 74 -0.10 -11.89 -25.62
N ALA A 75 1.01 -11.27 -26.03
CA ALA A 75 1.71 -10.26 -25.24
C ALA A 75 0.87 -9.00 -25.02
N VAL A 76 0.20 -8.50 -26.07
CA VAL A 76 -0.69 -7.33 -26.00
C VAL A 76 -1.87 -7.60 -25.08
N PHE A 77 -2.53 -8.76 -25.20
CA PHE A 77 -3.65 -9.13 -24.34
C PHE A 77 -3.20 -9.34 -22.89
N ALA A 78 -2.04 -9.95 -22.66
CA ALA A 78 -1.49 -10.10 -21.32
C ALA A 78 -1.15 -8.75 -20.67
N ALA A 79 -0.54 -7.84 -21.41
CA ALA A 79 -0.24 -6.50 -20.93
C ALA A 79 -1.54 -5.74 -20.58
N LYS A 80 -2.54 -5.76 -21.47
CA LYS A 80 -3.84 -5.13 -21.24
C LYS A 80 -4.57 -5.73 -20.04
N ALA A 81 -4.57 -7.05 -19.90
CA ALA A 81 -5.18 -7.72 -18.76
C ALA A 81 -4.46 -7.40 -17.44
N GLY A 82 -3.12 -7.46 -17.42
CA GLY A 82 -2.33 -7.22 -16.21
C GLY A 82 -2.37 -5.76 -15.76
N THR A 83 -2.21 -4.80 -16.66
CA THR A 83 -2.30 -3.38 -16.31
C THR A 83 -3.71 -2.98 -15.92
N GLY A 84 -4.73 -3.49 -16.59
CA GLY A 84 -6.12 -3.26 -16.26
C GLY A 84 -6.51 -3.84 -14.90
N PHE A 85 -6.08 -5.06 -14.62
CA PHE A 85 -6.24 -5.68 -13.30
C PHE A 85 -5.59 -4.83 -12.19
N ALA A 86 -4.35 -4.36 -12.40
CA ALA A 86 -3.66 -3.52 -11.44
C ALA A 86 -4.33 -2.15 -11.23
N LYS A 87 -4.86 -1.55 -12.32
CA LYS A 87 -5.66 -0.32 -12.24
C LYS A 87 -6.88 -0.52 -11.33
N ASN A 88 -7.66 -1.57 -11.57
CA ASN A 88 -8.86 -1.85 -10.79
C ASN A 88 -8.52 -2.19 -9.34
N LEU A 89 -7.44 -2.94 -9.09
CA LEU A 89 -6.99 -3.27 -7.74
C LEU A 89 -6.58 -2.02 -6.96
N ARG A 90 -5.81 -1.09 -7.58
CA ARG A 90 -5.46 0.20 -6.96
C ARG A 90 -6.70 1.05 -6.68
N HIS A 91 -7.61 1.11 -7.64
CA HIS A 91 -8.87 1.83 -7.49
C HIS A 91 -9.65 1.31 -6.29
N ASP A 92 -9.91 0.00 -6.25
CA ASP A 92 -10.70 -0.60 -5.18
C ASP A 92 -10.05 -0.41 -3.80
N MET A 93 -8.73 -0.58 -3.71
CA MET A 93 -7.99 -0.36 -2.47
C MET A 93 -8.01 1.12 -2.05
N TYR A 94 -7.80 2.06 -2.98
CA TYR A 94 -7.77 3.48 -2.68
C TYR A 94 -9.14 3.97 -2.18
N TYR A 95 -10.22 3.61 -2.89
CA TYR A 95 -11.58 3.98 -2.48
C TYR A 95 -11.95 3.36 -1.14
N HIS A 96 -11.58 2.11 -0.92
CA HIS A 96 -11.85 1.45 0.35
C HIS A 96 -11.10 2.08 1.54
N VAL A 97 -9.87 2.56 1.33
CA VAL A 97 -9.11 3.31 2.35
C VAL A 97 -9.77 4.65 2.69
N GLN A 98 -10.48 5.31 1.74
CA GLN A 98 -11.20 6.54 2.04
C GLN A 98 -12.40 6.33 3.00
N GLU A 99 -12.93 5.10 3.06
CA GLU A 99 -14.01 4.72 3.98
C GLU A 99 -13.49 4.34 5.38
N PHE A 100 -12.17 4.22 5.57
CA PHE A 100 -11.58 3.80 6.83
C PHE A 100 -11.76 4.84 7.94
N SER A 101 -12.04 4.34 9.14
CA SER A 101 -11.94 5.10 10.37
C SER A 101 -10.48 5.31 10.80
N PHE A 102 -10.25 6.19 11.76
CA PHE A 102 -8.92 6.38 12.34
C PHE A 102 -8.35 5.09 12.92
N SER A 103 -9.16 4.27 13.59
CA SER A 103 -8.74 2.98 14.14
C SER A 103 -8.29 1.98 13.06
N ASN A 104 -8.92 2.00 11.86
CA ASN A 104 -8.46 1.19 10.73
C ASN A 104 -7.11 1.69 10.20
N ILE A 105 -6.93 3.03 10.10
CA ILE A 105 -5.67 3.64 9.63
C ILE A 105 -4.53 3.36 10.62
N ASP A 106 -4.78 3.46 11.92
CA ASP A 106 -3.80 3.15 12.97
C ASP A 106 -3.32 1.69 12.90
N LYS A 107 -4.22 0.76 12.56
CA LYS A 107 -3.91 -0.66 12.40
C LYS A 107 -2.92 -0.92 11.26
N PHE A 108 -3.02 -0.20 10.13
CA PHE A 108 -2.24 -0.47 8.93
C PHE A 108 -0.99 0.39 8.76
N SER A 109 -0.89 1.52 9.41
CA SER A 109 0.06 2.61 9.17
C SER A 109 0.03 3.18 7.74
N THR A 110 0.27 4.47 7.59
CA THR A 110 0.26 5.16 6.28
C THR A 110 1.33 4.60 5.34
N ALA A 111 2.53 4.32 5.84
CA ALA A 111 3.62 3.78 5.03
C ALA A 111 3.27 2.39 4.46
N SER A 112 2.61 1.53 5.26
CA SER A 112 2.15 0.22 4.81
C SER A 112 1.08 0.32 3.73
N ILE A 113 0.13 1.25 3.85
CA ILE A 113 -0.92 1.49 2.83
C ILE A 113 -0.28 1.93 1.51
N VAL A 114 0.68 2.86 1.54
CA VAL A 114 1.41 3.33 0.35
C VAL A 114 2.14 2.16 -0.33
N THR A 115 2.86 1.33 0.43
CA THR A 115 3.57 0.16 -0.12
C THR A 115 2.59 -0.81 -0.80
N ARG A 116 1.41 -1.05 -0.21
CA ARG A 116 0.38 -1.92 -0.79
C ARG A 116 -0.18 -1.36 -2.10
N LEU A 117 -0.43 -0.06 -2.18
CA LEU A 117 -0.94 0.62 -3.38
C LEU A 117 0.10 0.72 -4.52
N THR A 118 1.38 0.65 -4.21
CA THR A 118 2.48 0.82 -5.17
C THR A 118 3.18 -0.51 -5.49
N SER A 119 4.17 -0.88 -4.68
CA SER A 119 5.05 -2.02 -4.94
C SER A 119 4.33 -3.35 -4.91
N ASP A 120 3.40 -3.57 -3.95
CA ASP A 120 2.67 -4.82 -3.85
C ASP A 120 1.77 -5.05 -5.07
N VAL A 121 1.05 -4.02 -5.51
CA VAL A 121 0.22 -4.12 -6.72
C VAL A 121 1.07 -4.36 -7.96
N ALA A 122 2.25 -3.73 -8.07
CA ALA A 122 3.16 -3.96 -9.20
C ALA A 122 3.66 -5.42 -9.23
N ASN A 123 4.02 -5.98 -8.08
CA ASN A 123 4.44 -7.38 -7.96
C ASN A 123 3.29 -8.35 -8.32
N ILE A 124 2.07 -8.07 -7.87
CA ILE A 124 0.88 -8.87 -8.20
C ILE A 124 0.57 -8.78 -9.69
N GLN A 125 0.67 -7.58 -10.29
CA GLN A 125 0.50 -7.37 -11.73
C GLN A 125 1.45 -8.24 -12.54
N MET A 126 2.73 -8.23 -12.19
CA MET A 126 3.78 -9.00 -12.87
C MET A 126 3.54 -10.51 -12.74
N ALA A 127 3.19 -10.97 -11.55
CA ALA A 127 2.82 -12.36 -11.32
C ALA A 127 1.58 -12.78 -12.11
N PHE A 128 0.56 -11.93 -12.19
CA PHE A 128 -0.64 -12.18 -12.98
C PHE A 128 -0.32 -12.29 -14.49
N GLN A 129 0.48 -11.38 -15.05
CA GLN A 129 0.91 -11.44 -16.44
C GLN A 129 1.70 -12.72 -16.75
N MET A 130 2.64 -13.09 -15.86
CA MET A 130 3.38 -14.35 -16.01
C MET A 130 2.49 -15.57 -15.93
N MET A 131 1.51 -15.55 -15.01
CA MET A 131 0.59 -16.67 -14.83
C MET A 131 -0.27 -16.92 -16.07
N ILE A 132 -0.89 -15.89 -16.65
CA ILE A 132 -1.77 -16.06 -17.81
C ILE A 132 -1.03 -16.37 -19.10
N ARG A 133 0.28 -16.13 -19.16
CA ARG A 133 1.11 -16.36 -20.34
C ARG A 133 2.02 -17.60 -20.19
N MET A 134 2.94 -17.56 -19.22
CA MET A 134 4.00 -18.56 -19.09
C MET A 134 3.54 -19.85 -18.41
N ALA A 135 2.60 -19.77 -17.42
CA ALA A 135 2.06 -20.96 -16.79
C ALA A 135 1.22 -21.82 -17.73
N ILE A 136 0.78 -21.29 -18.87
CA ILE A 136 0.10 -22.03 -19.92
C ILE A 136 1.07 -22.47 -21.02
N ARG A 137 2.00 -21.57 -21.42
CA ARG A 137 3.02 -21.89 -22.42
C ARG A 137 3.85 -23.13 -22.05
N CYS A 138 4.38 -23.15 -20.81
CA CYS A 138 5.32 -24.19 -20.42
C CYS A 138 4.73 -25.61 -20.43
N PRO A 139 3.57 -25.89 -19.78
CA PRO A 139 2.94 -27.21 -19.84
C PRO A 139 2.51 -27.59 -21.26
N MET A 140 1.95 -26.63 -22.04
CA MET A 140 1.53 -26.91 -23.41
C MET A 140 2.73 -27.26 -24.31
N MET A 141 3.84 -26.52 -24.20
CA MET A 141 5.07 -26.83 -24.93
C MET A 141 5.59 -28.22 -24.55
N LEU A 142 5.67 -28.53 -23.26
CA LEU A 142 6.13 -29.82 -22.79
C LEU A 142 5.25 -30.97 -23.31
N VAL A 143 3.93 -30.84 -23.24
CA VAL A 143 3.00 -31.87 -23.69
C VAL A 143 3.03 -32.04 -25.21
N LEU A 144 2.93 -30.94 -25.98
CA LEU A 144 2.87 -31.01 -27.44
C LEU A 144 4.22 -31.46 -28.03
N ALA A 145 5.35 -30.98 -27.51
CA ALA A 145 6.66 -31.41 -27.96
C ALA A 145 6.94 -32.89 -27.63
N LEU A 146 6.51 -33.34 -26.43
CA LEU A 146 6.63 -34.75 -26.07
C LEU A 146 5.76 -35.66 -26.96
N ILE A 147 4.50 -35.27 -27.23
CA ILE A 147 3.63 -36.01 -28.14
C ILE A 147 4.25 -36.07 -29.56
N SER A 148 4.81 -34.95 -30.04
CA SER A 148 5.45 -34.88 -31.35
C SER A 148 6.71 -35.75 -31.41
N ALA A 149 7.54 -35.74 -30.37
CA ALA A 149 8.69 -36.61 -30.26
C ALA A 149 8.31 -38.10 -30.21
N MET A 150 7.25 -38.46 -29.48
CA MET A 150 6.73 -39.85 -29.44
C MET A 150 6.20 -40.31 -30.80
N ARG A 151 5.62 -39.43 -31.60
CA ARG A 151 5.17 -39.76 -32.97
C ARG A 151 6.33 -40.06 -33.92
N ILE A 152 7.49 -39.42 -33.72
CA ILE A 152 8.70 -39.71 -34.51
C ILE A 152 9.30 -41.05 -34.07
N SER A 153 9.60 -41.19 -32.78
CA SER A 153 10.18 -42.45 -32.27
C SER A 153 9.87 -42.63 -30.80
N VAL A 154 9.04 -43.62 -30.48
CA VAL A 154 8.73 -43.99 -29.07
C VAL A 154 10.01 -44.42 -28.33
N ARG A 155 10.89 -45.20 -29.00
CA ARG A 155 12.15 -45.69 -28.36
C ARG A 155 13.07 -44.55 -27.93
N LEU A 156 13.27 -43.55 -28.76
CA LEU A 156 14.11 -42.41 -28.43
C LEU A 156 13.44 -41.49 -27.38
N SER A 157 12.09 -41.39 -27.43
CA SER A 157 11.34 -40.58 -26.48
C SER A 157 11.38 -41.12 -25.04
N LEU A 158 11.72 -42.41 -24.83
CA LEU A 158 11.92 -42.94 -23.49
C LEU A 158 13.03 -42.23 -22.70
N VAL A 159 13.99 -41.58 -23.37
CA VAL A 159 15.00 -40.74 -22.72
C VAL A 159 14.34 -39.62 -21.92
N TYR A 160 13.25 -39.03 -22.43
CA TYR A 160 12.52 -37.98 -21.69
C TYR A 160 11.79 -38.50 -20.48
N CYS A 161 11.31 -39.78 -20.51
CA CYS A 161 10.65 -40.40 -19.37
C CYS A 161 11.59 -40.59 -18.18
N ILE A 162 12.92 -40.59 -18.42
CA ILE A 162 13.94 -40.64 -17.36
C ILE A 162 14.39 -39.22 -17.00
N ALA A 163 14.66 -38.37 -18.00
CA ALA A 163 15.17 -37.02 -17.76
C ALA A 163 14.20 -36.08 -17.07
N LEU A 164 12.89 -36.12 -17.45
CA LEU A 164 11.88 -35.24 -16.87
C LEU A 164 11.63 -35.49 -15.38
N PRO A 165 11.41 -36.75 -14.90
CA PRO A 165 11.26 -36.99 -13.48
C PRO A 165 12.53 -36.65 -12.69
N LEU A 166 13.71 -36.95 -13.24
CA LEU A 166 14.99 -36.60 -12.60
C LEU A 166 15.12 -35.11 -12.38
N LEU A 167 14.85 -34.30 -13.41
CA LEU A 167 14.85 -32.84 -13.32
C LEU A 167 13.76 -32.30 -12.41
N ALA A 168 12.55 -32.88 -12.48
CA ALA A 168 11.47 -32.51 -11.59
C ALA A 168 11.85 -32.72 -10.12
N VAL A 169 12.46 -33.85 -9.77
CA VAL A 169 12.93 -34.13 -8.40
C VAL A 169 13.97 -33.10 -7.97
N VAL A 170 14.94 -32.76 -8.84
CA VAL A 170 15.96 -31.75 -8.53
C VAL A 170 15.30 -30.38 -8.30
N ILE A 171 14.47 -29.91 -9.25
CA ILE A 171 13.85 -28.59 -9.18
C ILE A 171 12.92 -28.49 -7.95
N PHE A 172 11.99 -29.44 -7.81
CA PHE A 172 11.02 -29.41 -6.70
C PHE A 172 11.68 -29.72 -5.35
N GLY A 173 12.81 -30.42 -5.32
CA GLY A 173 13.62 -30.63 -4.13
C GLY A 173 14.38 -29.38 -3.69
N MET A 174 14.86 -28.56 -4.63
CA MET A 174 15.57 -27.31 -4.33
C MET A 174 14.63 -26.19 -3.85
N VAL A 175 13.43 -26.09 -4.41
CA VAL A 175 12.47 -25.00 -4.11
C VAL A 175 12.20 -24.84 -2.62
N PRO A 176 11.82 -25.86 -1.82
CA PRO A 176 11.52 -25.68 -0.40
C PRO A 176 12.77 -25.30 0.43
N VAL A 177 13.96 -25.74 0.02
CA VAL A 177 15.21 -25.39 0.71
C VAL A 177 15.54 -23.92 0.49
N VAL A 178 15.51 -23.48 -0.74
CA VAL A 178 15.75 -22.08 -1.14
C VAL A 178 14.71 -21.16 -0.53
N PHE A 179 13.44 -21.57 -0.52
CA PHE A 179 12.36 -20.79 0.09
C PHE A 179 12.58 -20.52 1.58
N ARG A 180 13.02 -21.52 2.36
CA ARG A 180 13.33 -21.34 3.78
C ARG A 180 14.47 -20.34 4.00
N ILE A 181 15.47 -20.35 3.13
CA ILE A 181 16.57 -19.39 3.21
C ILE A 181 16.10 -17.99 2.87
N PHE A 182 15.29 -17.82 1.81
CA PHE A 182 14.75 -16.52 1.45
C PHE A 182 13.79 -15.97 2.53
N ASP A 183 13.03 -16.82 3.23
CA ASP A 183 12.21 -16.36 4.37
C ASP A 183 13.08 -15.75 5.49
N GLN A 184 14.24 -16.33 5.76
CA GLN A 184 15.23 -15.75 6.68
C GLN A 184 15.82 -14.45 6.14
N VAL A 185 16.18 -14.41 4.85
CA VAL A 185 16.69 -13.20 4.18
C VAL A 185 15.69 -12.05 4.35
N PHE A 186 14.40 -12.28 4.07
CA PHE A 186 13.39 -11.23 4.20
C PHE A 186 13.24 -10.73 5.64
N LYS A 187 13.28 -11.61 6.64
CA LYS A 187 13.27 -11.21 8.05
C LYS A 187 14.49 -10.37 8.43
N THR A 188 15.66 -10.71 7.91
CA THR A 188 16.88 -9.92 8.14
C THR A 188 16.82 -8.58 7.37
N TYR A 189 16.18 -8.53 6.20
CA TYR A 189 15.90 -7.27 5.50
C TYR A 189 14.98 -6.35 6.29
N ASP A 190 13.95 -6.88 6.95
CA ASP A 190 13.08 -6.08 7.84
C ASP A 190 13.90 -5.48 8.99
N SER A 191 14.83 -6.25 9.56
CA SER A 191 15.76 -5.76 10.57
C SER A 191 16.70 -4.67 10.02
N LEU A 192 17.22 -4.84 8.81
CA LEU A 192 18.06 -3.82 8.15
C LEU A 192 17.28 -2.54 7.90
N ASN A 193 16.04 -2.65 7.41
CA ASN A 193 15.17 -1.50 7.19
C ASN A 193 14.91 -0.73 8.49
N ASN A 194 14.69 -1.44 9.59
CA ASN A 194 14.51 -0.80 10.90
C ASN A 194 15.80 -0.07 11.35
N VAL A 195 16.96 -0.68 11.17
CA VAL A 195 18.26 -0.06 11.48
C VAL A 195 18.47 1.22 10.66
N VAL A 196 18.21 1.17 9.36
CA VAL A 196 18.33 2.33 8.47
C VAL A 196 17.33 3.42 8.83
N GLN A 197 16.08 3.06 9.07
CA GLN A 197 15.01 4.01 9.42
C GLN A 197 15.30 4.70 10.77
N GLU A 198 15.73 3.93 11.77
CA GLU A 198 16.15 4.46 13.08
C GLU A 198 17.32 5.44 12.93
N ASN A 199 18.35 5.05 12.17
CA ASN A 199 19.54 5.89 11.95
C ASN A 199 19.17 7.18 11.20
N VAL A 200 18.43 7.09 10.08
CA VAL A 200 18.04 8.27 9.28
C VAL A 200 17.14 9.21 10.10
N HIS A 201 16.21 8.67 10.88
CA HIS A 201 15.35 9.48 11.76
C HIS A 201 16.15 10.16 12.88
N GLY A 202 17.10 9.42 13.46
CA GLY A 202 17.97 9.87 14.53
C GLY A 202 19.29 10.50 14.07
N ILE A 203 19.50 10.78 12.78
CA ILE A 203 20.80 11.17 12.23
C ILE A 203 21.42 12.40 12.91
N ARG A 204 20.60 13.37 13.33
CA ARG A 204 21.05 14.54 14.07
C ARG A 204 21.62 14.15 15.45
N VAL A 205 21.01 13.16 16.11
CA VAL A 205 21.49 12.63 17.40
C VAL A 205 22.80 11.89 17.18
N VAL A 206 22.87 10.99 16.16
CA VAL A 206 24.10 10.26 15.83
C VAL A 206 25.25 11.23 15.60
N LYS A 207 25.00 12.30 14.82
CA LYS A 207 26.00 13.35 14.53
C LYS A 207 26.38 14.18 15.77
N SER A 208 25.40 14.55 16.59
CA SER A 208 25.69 15.36 17.79
C SER A 208 26.46 14.59 18.86
N PHE A 209 26.33 13.27 18.92
CA PHE A 209 27.03 12.41 19.87
C PHE A 209 28.27 11.72 19.28
N VAL A 210 28.60 11.98 17.99
CA VAL A 210 29.76 11.39 17.26
C VAL A 210 29.74 9.84 17.38
N ARG A 211 28.61 9.22 16.99
CA ARG A 211 28.39 7.77 17.11
C ARG A 211 28.26 7.08 15.75
N GLU A 212 28.78 7.68 14.69
CA GLU A 212 28.70 7.16 13.33
C GLU A 212 29.31 5.75 13.22
N GLU A 213 30.46 5.51 13.84
CA GLU A 213 31.15 4.22 13.77
C GLU A 213 30.29 3.09 14.35
N LYS A 214 29.59 3.32 15.47
CA LYS A 214 28.68 2.34 16.07
C LYS A 214 27.50 2.01 15.16
N GLU A 215 26.94 3.02 14.51
CA GLU A 215 25.82 2.81 13.57
C GLU A 215 26.29 2.10 12.29
N VAL A 216 27.49 2.40 11.79
CA VAL A 216 28.12 1.68 10.67
C VAL A 216 28.38 0.22 11.05
N GLU A 217 28.87 -0.08 12.24
CA GLU A 217 29.07 -1.44 12.72
C GLU A 217 27.75 -2.22 12.79
N LYS A 218 26.69 -1.63 13.35
CA LYS A 218 25.34 -2.20 13.42
C LYS A 218 24.78 -2.51 12.04
N PHE A 219 24.91 -1.57 11.10
CA PHE A 219 24.51 -1.74 9.70
C PHE A 219 25.31 -2.85 9.01
N THR A 220 26.63 -2.81 9.14
CA THR A 220 27.54 -3.77 8.50
C THR A 220 27.30 -5.20 9.02
N GLY A 221 27.02 -5.36 10.32
CA GLY A 221 26.67 -6.65 10.90
C GLY A 221 25.41 -7.25 10.27
N THR A 222 24.33 -6.49 10.20
CA THR A 222 23.06 -6.94 9.60
C THR A 222 23.19 -7.15 8.09
N SER A 223 23.89 -6.27 7.38
CA SER A 223 24.16 -6.39 5.95
C SER A 223 25.04 -7.63 5.65
N GLY A 224 26.02 -7.92 6.50
CA GLY A 224 26.87 -9.12 6.40
C GLY A 224 26.10 -10.42 6.59
N GLU A 225 25.08 -10.43 7.44
CA GLU A 225 24.18 -11.57 7.60
C GLU A 225 23.32 -11.80 6.34
N ILE A 226 22.75 -10.72 5.78
CA ILE A 226 22.03 -10.77 4.50
C ILE A 226 22.93 -11.35 3.41
N TYR A 227 24.17 -10.84 3.29
CA TYR A 227 25.13 -11.34 2.32
C TYR A 227 25.35 -12.86 2.45
N ARG A 228 25.60 -13.36 3.68
CA ARG A 228 25.80 -14.80 3.91
C ARG A 228 24.59 -15.64 3.53
N LEU A 229 23.38 -15.19 3.89
CA LEU A 229 22.14 -15.88 3.56
C LEU A 229 21.88 -15.87 2.06
N PHE A 230 22.10 -14.73 1.38
CA PHE A 230 21.99 -14.63 -0.07
C PHE A 230 22.98 -15.56 -0.78
N CYS A 231 24.26 -15.51 -0.41
CA CYS A 231 25.26 -16.42 -0.97
C CYS A 231 24.86 -17.89 -0.81
N LYS A 232 24.31 -18.26 0.35
CA LYS A 232 23.83 -19.63 0.59
C LYS A 232 22.66 -20.00 -0.33
N ALA A 233 21.70 -19.08 -0.54
CA ALA A 233 20.59 -19.29 -1.47
C ALA A 233 21.08 -19.37 -2.92
N GLU A 234 21.94 -18.43 -3.33
CA GLU A 234 22.49 -18.34 -4.68
C GLU A 234 23.39 -19.54 -5.03
N HIS A 235 24.20 -20.05 -4.11
CA HIS A 235 24.98 -21.27 -4.34
C HIS A 235 24.08 -22.45 -4.69
N ILE A 236 22.92 -22.59 -4.04
CA ILE A 236 21.98 -23.66 -4.36
C ILE A 236 21.31 -23.39 -5.72
N LEU A 237 20.88 -22.16 -5.97
CA LEU A 237 20.26 -21.78 -7.24
C LEU A 237 21.24 -21.87 -8.42
N ALA A 238 22.50 -21.53 -8.21
CA ALA A 238 23.53 -21.59 -9.23
C ALA A 238 23.76 -23.03 -9.76
N LEU A 239 23.51 -24.06 -8.94
CA LEU A 239 23.56 -25.45 -9.37
C LEU A 239 22.45 -25.84 -10.36
N ASN A 240 21.34 -25.09 -10.38
CA ASN A 240 20.22 -25.40 -11.27
C ASN A 240 20.63 -25.36 -12.75
N SER A 241 21.34 -24.31 -13.18
CA SER A 241 21.75 -24.16 -14.59
C SER A 241 22.70 -25.25 -15.05
N PRO A 242 23.81 -25.57 -14.37
CA PRO A 242 24.71 -26.67 -14.74
C PRO A 242 24.01 -28.03 -14.77
N ILE A 243 23.15 -28.36 -13.81
CA ILE A 243 22.41 -29.63 -13.77
C ILE A 243 21.46 -29.73 -14.97
N MET A 244 20.73 -28.66 -15.26
CA MET A 244 19.85 -28.57 -16.44
C MET A 244 20.66 -28.77 -17.72
N GLN A 245 21.81 -28.06 -17.88
CA GLN A 245 22.66 -28.14 -19.03
C GLN A 245 23.23 -29.55 -19.21
N LEU A 246 23.67 -30.19 -18.11
CA LEU A 246 24.14 -31.58 -18.12
C LEU A 246 23.03 -32.52 -18.63
N CYS A 247 21.81 -32.39 -18.13
CA CYS A 247 20.67 -33.18 -18.60
C CYS A 247 20.35 -32.95 -20.08
N VAL A 248 20.39 -31.69 -20.55
CA VAL A 248 20.21 -31.36 -21.97
C VAL A 248 21.25 -32.05 -22.83
N TYR A 249 22.52 -31.89 -22.49
CA TYR A 249 23.62 -32.51 -23.27
C TYR A 249 23.60 -34.03 -23.17
N ALA A 250 23.29 -34.61 -22.03
CA ALA A 250 23.11 -36.05 -21.89
C ALA A 250 22.01 -36.57 -22.81
N CYS A 251 20.83 -35.92 -22.80
CA CYS A 251 19.75 -36.27 -23.71
C CYS A 251 20.14 -36.13 -25.18
N ILE A 252 20.84 -35.06 -25.56
CA ILE A 252 21.33 -34.82 -26.93
C ILE A 252 22.33 -35.93 -27.32
N LEU A 253 23.26 -36.28 -26.47
CA LEU A 253 24.22 -37.34 -26.73
C LEU A 253 23.54 -38.71 -26.92
N PHE A 254 22.64 -39.10 -26.03
CA PHE A 254 21.89 -40.35 -26.14
C PHE A 254 21.02 -40.40 -27.40
N ILE A 255 20.27 -39.33 -27.68
CA ILE A 255 19.41 -39.26 -28.85
C ILE A 255 20.25 -39.26 -30.13
N SER A 256 21.36 -38.51 -30.16
CA SER A 256 22.26 -38.51 -31.31
C SER A 256 22.88 -39.90 -31.55
N TRP A 257 23.40 -40.58 -30.49
CA TRP A 257 24.04 -41.87 -30.59
C TRP A 257 23.06 -42.97 -31.05
N PHE A 258 21.92 -43.10 -30.34
CA PHE A 258 20.96 -44.14 -30.70
C PHE A 258 20.19 -43.79 -31.98
N GLY A 259 19.90 -42.49 -32.19
CA GLY A 259 19.25 -42.00 -33.40
C GLY A 259 20.14 -42.21 -34.65
N ALA A 260 21.43 -41.88 -34.56
CA ALA A 260 22.38 -42.14 -35.68
C ALA A 260 22.46 -43.63 -36.05
N LYS A 261 22.49 -44.53 -35.01
CA LYS A 261 22.43 -45.97 -35.29
C LYS A 261 21.14 -46.38 -36.01
N MET A 262 20.00 -45.80 -35.63
CA MET A 262 18.72 -46.08 -36.28
C MET A 262 18.65 -45.52 -37.71
N VAL A 263 19.19 -44.32 -37.93
CA VAL A 263 19.28 -43.71 -39.28
C VAL A 263 20.16 -44.53 -40.22
N VAL A 264 21.36 -44.99 -39.72
CA VAL A 264 22.25 -45.83 -40.51
C VAL A 264 21.59 -47.17 -40.80
N SER A 265 20.88 -47.78 -39.84
CA SER A 265 20.23 -49.08 -40.05
C SER A 265 19.01 -49.01 -41.01
N SER A 266 18.34 -47.84 -41.08
CA SER A 266 17.21 -47.60 -42.02
C SER A 266 17.67 -47.15 -43.43
N GLY A 267 18.97 -46.93 -43.63
CA GLY A 267 19.51 -46.38 -44.85
C GLY A 267 19.08 -44.95 -45.16
N ASN A 268 18.55 -44.24 -44.18
CA ASN A 268 18.00 -42.87 -44.28
C ASN A 268 16.87 -42.77 -45.33
N VAL A 269 16.11 -43.86 -45.51
CA VAL A 269 14.95 -43.89 -46.47
C VAL A 269 13.69 -43.51 -45.71
N PRO A 270 12.97 -42.48 -46.12
CA PRO A 270 11.69 -42.10 -45.53
C PRO A 270 10.68 -43.26 -45.52
N GLY A 271 10.12 -43.57 -44.32
CA GLY A 271 9.17 -44.67 -44.12
C GLY A 271 9.81 -46.02 -43.82
N ALA A 272 11.11 -46.22 -44.00
CA ALA A 272 11.80 -47.45 -43.58
C ALA A 272 12.31 -47.44 -42.14
N GLY A 273 12.38 -46.29 -41.52
CA GLY A 273 12.82 -46.06 -40.15
C GLY A 273 13.07 -44.59 -39.88
N LEU A 274 13.88 -44.29 -38.88
CA LEU A 274 14.24 -42.92 -38.51
C LEU A 274 15.07 -42.25 -39.61
N THR A 275 14.74 -41.02 -39.97
CA THR A 275 15.49 -40.23 -40.94
C THR A 275 16.38 -39.16 -40.27
N THR A 276 17.27 -38.53 -41.07
CA THR A 276 18.15 -37.45 -40.55
C THR A 276 17.37 -36.22 -40.18
N GLY A 277 16.30 -35.85 -40.95
CA GLY A 277 15.40 -34.74 -40.60
C GLY A 277 14.61 -34.98 -39.33
N GLU A 278 14.09 -36.21 -39.15
CA GLU A 278 13.38 -36.60 -37.92
C GLU A 278 14.33 -36.58 -36.70
N LEU A 279 15.57 -37.02 -36.85
CA LEU A 279 16.59 -36.95 -35.81
C LEU A 279 16.87 -35.48 -35.40
N SER A 280 17.02 -34.57 -36.37
CA SER A 280 17.18 -33.15 -36.13
C SER A 280 15.97 -32.55 -35.34
N SER A 281 14.77 -32.97 -35.70
CA SER A 281 13.56 -32.56 -34.99
C SER A 281 13.55 -33.05 -33.55
N MET A 282 13.96 -34.29 -33.30
CA MET A 282 14.12 -34.84 -31.95
C MET A 282 15.08 -34.04 -31.08
N LEU A 283 16.20 -33.58 -31.64
CA LEU A 283 17.16 -32.71 -30.93
C LEU A 283 16.55 -31.34 -30.59
N THR A 284 15.78 -30.78 -31.51
CA THR A 284 15.03 -29.52 -31.26
C THR A 284 13.99 -29.69 -30.16
N TYR A 285 13.21 -30.78 -30.20
CA TYR A 285 12.24 -31.06 -29.12
C TYR A 285 12.92 -31.29 -27.78
N THR A 286 14.13 -31.88 -27.74
CA THR A 286 14.91 -32.03 -26.51
C THR A 286 15.13 -30.68 -25.83
N THR A 287 15.58 -29.69 -26.59
CA THR A 287 15.84 -28.35 -26.05
C THR A 287 14.54 -27.64 -25.65
N GLN A 288 13.46 -27.77 -26.44
CA GLN A 288 12.14 -27.18 -26.11
C GLN A 288 11.54 -27.77 -24.84
N ILE A 289 11.53 -29.10 -24.69
CA ILE A 289 10.99 -29.81 -23.51
C ILE A 289 11.73 -29.39 -22.25
N LEU A 290 13.06 -29.44 -22.27
CA LEU A 290 13.87 -29.16 -21.08
C LEU A 290 13.86 -27.68 -20.72
N SER A 291 13.88 -26.77 -21.70
CA SER A 291 13.77 -25.32 -21.47
C SER A 291 12.39 -24.94 -20.92
N SER A 292 11.31 -25.61 -21.37
CA SER A 292 9.97 -25.35 -20.83
C SER A 292 9.84 -25.75 -19.36
N LEU A 293 10.52 -26.82 -18.92
CA LEU A 293 10.56 -27.23 -17.51
C LEU A 293 11.32 -26.21 -16.66
N MET A 294 12.44 -25.68 -17.15
CA MET A 294 13.21 -24.63 -16.48
C MET A 294 12.37 -23.35 -16.30
N MET A 295 11.67 -22.93 -17.36
CA MET A 295 10.82 -21.76 -17.32
C MET A 295 9.61 -21.94 -16.38
N LEU A 296 9.06 -23.15 -16.31
CA LEU A 296 7.99 -23.48 -15.35
C LEU A 296 8.45 -23.33 -13.90
N SER A 297 9.70 -23.73 -13.60
CA SER A 297 10.30 -23.51 -12.27
C SER A 297 10.35 -22.03 -11.90
N MET A 298 10.74 -21.16 -12.83
CA MET A 298 10.76 -19.71 -12.62
C MET A 298 9.37 -19.13 -12.35
N VAL A 299 8.36 -19.61 -13.06
CA VAL A 299 6.96 -19.22 -12.82
C VAL A 299 6.52 -19.61 -11.40
N PHE A 300 6.86 -20.80 -10.93
CA PHE A 300 6.56 -21.23 -9.56
C PHE A 300 7.17 -20.30 -8.51
N VAL A 301 8.46 -19.96 -8.65
CA VAL A 301 9.15 -19.04 -7.74
C VAL A 301 8.42 -17.69 -7.70
N MET A 302 8.07 -17.14 -8.87
CA MET A 302 7.39 -15.86 -8.97
C MET A 302 5.99 -15.86 -8.29
N VAL A 303 5.23 -16.92 -8.48
CA VAL A 303 3.91 -17.10 -7.83
C VAL A 303 4.07 -17.19 -6.31
N ILE A 304 5.09 -17.90 -5.82
CA ILE A 304 5.37 -18.00 -4.39
C ILE A 304 5.75 -16.62 -3.81
N MET A 305 6.63 -15.87 -4.48
CA MET A 305 7.05 -14.54 -4.03
C MET A 305 5.88 -13.53 -4.01
N SER A 306 4.91 -13.69 -4.90
CA SER A 306 3.74 -12.81 -4.93
C SER A 306 2.70 -13.10 -3.84
N ARG A 307 2.79 -14.23 -3.10
CA ARG A 307 1.81 -14.59 -2.06
C ARG A 307 1.73 -13.57 -0.93
N ALA A 308 2.87 -13.03 -0.46
CA ALA A 308 2.89 -12.05 0.62
C ALA A 308 2.25 -10.71 0.19
N PRO A 309 2.61 -10.09 -0.96
CA PRO A 309 1.88 -8.97 -1.54
C PRO A 309 0.39 -9.22 -1.70
N MET A 310 -0.01 -10.37 -2.26
CA MET A 310 -1.43 -10.73 -2.42
C MET A 310 -2.18 -10.78 -1.09
N ARG A 311 -1.56 -11.32 -0.04
CA ARG A 311 -2.15 -11.38 1.29
C ARG A 311 -2.34 -9.98 1.86
N ARG A 312 -1.31 -9.12 1.81
CA ARG A 312 -1.40 -7.74 2.32
C ARG A 312 -2.46 -6.92 1.60
N CYS A 313 -2.56 -7.01 0.28
CA CYS A 313 -3.60 -6.32 -0.47
C CYS A 313 -5.00 -6.88 -0.16
N ALA A 314 -5.13 -8.21 0.00
CA ALA A 314 -6.40 -8.83 0.35
C ALA A 314 -6.85 -8.45 1.77
N GLU A 315 -5.93 -8.41 2.75
CA GLU A 315 -6.19 -7.93 4.11
C GLU A 315 -6.76 -6.51 4.12
N LEU A 316 -6.17 -5.61 3.31
CA LEU A 316 -6.67 -4.24 3.18
C LEU A 316 -8.09 -4.18 2.60
N LEU A 317 -8.37 -4.98 1.57
CA LEU A 317 -9.70 -5.06 0.95
C LEU A 317 -10.74 -5.80 1.82
N GLU A 318 -10.31 -6.65 2.74
CA GLU A 318 -11.18 -7.42 3.65
C GLU A 318 -11.46 -6.67 4.97
N GLU A 319 -10.66 -5.67 5.29
CA GLU A 319 -10.91 -4.81 6.44
C GLU A 319 -12.24 -4.08 6.29
N LYS A 320 -13.02 -4.02 7.36
CA LYS A 320 -14.30 -3.31 7.35
C LYS A 320 -14.15 -1.98 8.08
N PRO A 321 -14.71 -0.89 7.54
CA PRO A 321 -14.83 0.36 8.30
C PRO A 321 -15.55 0.10 9.63
N ASN A 322 -14.95 0.54 10.72
CA ASN A 322 -15.53 0.35 12.06
C ASN A 322 -16.64 1.35 12.36
N LEU A 323 -16.59 2.52 11.70
CA LEU A 323 -17.57 3.59 11.87
C LEU A 323 -18.45 3.65 10.63
N VAL A 324 -19.74 3.43 10.84
CA VAL A 324 -20.75 3.47 9.78
C VAL A 324 -21.94 4.29 10.30
N SER A 325 -22.55 5.10 9.43
CA SER A 325 -23.80 5.78 9.73
C SER A 325 -24.93 4.76 9.84
N PRO A 326 -25.83 4.84 10.83
CA PRO A 326 -27.00 3.98 10.92
C PRO A 326 -28.00 4.26 9.79
N GLU A 327 -28.87 3.29 9.47
CA GLU A 327 -29.89 3.44 8.41
C GLU A 327 -30.86 4.61 8.64
N ASN A 328 -31.17 4.92 9.92
CA ASN A 328 -32.04 6.02 10.33
C ASN A 328 -31.23 7.12 11.02
N ALA A 329 -30.11 7.52 10.43
CA ALA A 329 -29.22 8.53 10.98
C ALA A 329 -29.91 9.90 11.11
N ALA A 330 -29.59 10.62 12.20
CA ALA A 330 -29.99 12.01 12.34
C ALA A 330 -29.23 12.88 11.33
N THR A 331 -29.95 13.71 10.59
CA THR A 331 -29.45 14.55 9.49
C THR A 331 -29.39 16.05 9.84
N ASP A 332 -29.61 16.42 11.09
CA ASP A 332 -29.44 17.79 11.56
C ASP A 332 -28.90 17.81 12.98
N VAL A 333 -27.93 18.70 13.22
CA VAL A 333 -27.39 18.99 14.56
C VAL A 333 -28.11 20.23 15.09
N LYS A 334 -28.93 20.06 16.12
CA LYS A 334 -29.82 21.15 16.63
C LYS A 334 -29.03 22.33 17.16
N ASP A 335 -28.03 22.09 18.00
CA ASP A 335 -27.18 23.09 18.63
C ASP A 335 -25.78 22.55 18.93
N GLY A 336 -24.93 23.38 19.54
CA GLY A 336 -23.54 23.00 19.90
C GLY A 336 -23.39 22.47 21.32
N SER A 337 -24.46 22.01 21.99
CA SER A 337 -24.35 21.40 23.32
C SER A 337 -23.66 20.03 23.25
N ILE A 338 -22.91 19.66 24.31
CA ILE A 338 -22.16 18.40 24.35
C ILE A 338 -22.36 17.79 25.73
N ASP A 339 -22.79 16.52 25.77
CA ASP A 339 -23.01 15.77 26.99
C ASP A 339 -22.21 14.47 26.98
N PHE A 340 -21.30 14.33 27.95
CA PHE A 340 -20.62 13.08 28.26
C PHE A 340 -21.32 12.44 29.46
N GLU A 341 -21.89 11.25 29.26
CA GLU A 341 -22.60 10.48 30.28
C GLU A 341 -21.83 9.16 30.55
N ASN A 342 -21.06 9.10 31.60
CA ASN A 342 -20.23 7.95 32.01
C ASN A 342 -19.32 7.42 30.86
N VAL A 343 -18.76 8.32 30.08
CA VAL A 343 -17.98 7.97 28.88
C VAL A 343 -16.65 7.34 29.27
N SER A 344 -16.42 6.14 28.73
CA SER A 344 -15.14 5.43 28.79
C SER A 344 -14.66 5.11 27.39
N PHE A 345 -13.35 5.14 27.18
CA PHE A 345 -12.75 4.87 25.87
C PHE A 345 -11.41 4.17 25.97
N ARG A 346 -11.18 3.23 25.04
CA ARG A 346 -9.96 2.45 24.89
C ARG A 346 -9.59 2.33 23.42
N TYR A 347 -8.34 2.63 23.05
CA TYR A 347 -7.86 2.54 21.68
C TYR A 347 -7.75 1.12 21.13
N SER A 348 -7.55 0.14 21.99
CA SER A 348 -7.43 -1.27 21.62
C SER A 348 -8.03 -2.16 22.69
N GLU A 349 -8.75 -3.20 22.32
CA GLU A 349 -9.26 -4.22 23.26
C GLU A 349 -8.15 -4.90 24.06
N LYS A 350 -6.91 -4.89 23.57
CA LYS A 350 -5.74 -5.45 24.24
C LYS A 350 -5.07 -4.47 25.21
N ALA A 351 -5.46 -3.21 25.23
CA ALA A 351 -4.89 -2.23 26.15
C ALA A 351 -5.31 -2.56 27.60
N GLN A 352 -4.36 -2.45 28.52
CA GLN A 352 -4.60 -2.75 29.94
C GLN A 352 -5.37 -1.64 30.67
N LEU A 353 -5.29 -0.41 30.16
CA LEU A 353 -5.92 0.76 30.76
C LEU A 353 -6.82 1.48 29.73
N ASP A 354 -7.93 2.02 30.23
CA ASP A 354 -8.78 2.91 29.47
C ASP A 354 -8.11 4.28 29.32
N ALA A 355 -8.19 4.85 28.13
CA ALA A 355 -7.71 6.21 27.86
C ALA A 355 -8.62 7.26 28.49
N LEU A 356 -9.94 6.98 28.58
CA LEU A 356 -10.91 7.78 29.34
C LEU A 356 -11.70 6.85 30.26
N GLN A 357 -12.00 7.32 31.50
CA GLN A 357 -12.63 6.54 32.54
C GLN A 357 -13.82 7.30 33.15
N ASN A 358 -15.04 6.85 32.87
CA ASN A 358 -16.28 7.37 33.46
C ASN A 358 -16.38 8.91 33.46
N VAL A 359 -16.10 9.52 32.31
CA VAL A 359 -16.17 10.98 32.14
C VAL A 359 -17.63 11.42 32.11
N ASN A 360 -17.96 12.37 33.01
CA ASN A 360 -19.24 13.05 33.04
C ASN A 360 -19.01 14.55 32.88
N LEU A 361 -19.59 15.17 31.86
CA LEU A 361 -19.40 16.57 31.54
C LEU A 361 -20.56 17.08 30.71
N HIS A 362 -21.09 18.25 31.09
CA HIS A 362 -22.08 18.99 30.32
C HIS A 362 -21.48 20.30 29.84
N ILE A 363 -21.56 20.57 28.53
CA ILE A 363 -21.09 21.81 27.89
C ILE A 363 -22.30 22.45 27.20
N PRO A 364 -22.74 23.63 27.64
CA PRO A 364 -23.83 24.34 26.99
C PRO A 364 -23.44 24.84 25.60
N SER A 365 -24.44 24.97 24.71
CA SER A 365 -24.23 25.54 23.38
C SER A 365 -23.67 26.97 23.46
N GLY A 366 -22.65 27.28 22.65
CA GLY A 366 -22.00 28.59 22.61
C GLY A 366 -20.91 28.80 23.65
N ALA A 367 -20.76 27.92 24.66
CA ALA A 367 -19.76 28.03 25.70
C ALA A 367 -18.33 27.87 25.17
N THR A 368 -17.41 28.57 25.80
CA THR A 368 -15.96 28.37 25.60
C THR A 368 -15.40 27.54 26.74
N VAL A 369 -14.83 26.38 26.40
CA VAL A 369 -14.28 25.41 27.38
C VAL A 369 -12.77 25.32 27.21
N GLY A 370 -12.02 25.59 28.29
CA GLY A 370 -10.59 25.37 28.37
C GLY A 370 -10.28 23.97 28.94
N ILE A 371 -9.36 23.23 28.34
CA ILE A 371 -8.96 21.90 28.81
C ILE A 371 -7.47 21.91 29.13
N LEU A 372 -7.17 21.69 30.43
CA LEU A 372 -5.80 21.61 30.98
C LEU A 372 -5.48 20.17 31.40
N GLY A 373 -4.21 19.91 31.56
CA GLY A 373 -3.67 18.66 32.11
C GLY A 373 -2.28 18.35 31.58
N VAL A 374 -1.58 17.48 32.28
CA VAL A 374 -0.23 17.05 31.90
C VAL A 374 -0.23 16.30 30.57
N THR A 375 0.94 16.19 29.95
CA THR A 375 1.09 15.37 28.74
C THR A 375 0.69 13.93 29.03
N GLY A 376 -0.14 13.33 28.17
CA GLY A 376 -0.66 11.98 28.39
C GLY A 376 -1.95 11.89 29.21
N SER A 377 -2.56 13.00 29.64
CA SER A 377 -3.82 13.01 30.40
C SER A 377 -5.09 12.76 29.57
N SER A 378 -4.94 12.41 28.28
CA SER A 378 -6.03 12.05 27.35
C SER A 378 -6.94 13.22 26.90
N LYS A 379 -6.45 14.46 26.93
CA LYS A 379 -7.19 15.64 26.45
C LYS A 379 -7.60 15.53 24.99
N SER A 380 -6.65 15.21 24.11
CA SER A 380 -6.93 15.03 22.68
C SER A 380 -7.90 13.88 22.45
N THR A 381 -7.81 12.81 23.24
CA THR A 381 -8.76 11.68 23.17
C THR A 381 -10.18 12.14 23.46
N LEU A 382 -10.39 12.96 24.49
CA LEU A 382 -11.71 13.48 24.86
C LEU A 382 -12.36 14.22 23.68
N VAL A 383 -11.63 15.15 23.07
CA VAL A 383 -12.19 15.99 22.00
C VAL A 383 -12.32 15.24 20.66
N GLN A 384 -11.53 14.20 20.41
CA GLN A 384 -11.61 13.37 19.21
C GLN A 384 -12.87 12.50 19.15
N LEU A 385 -13.50 12.21 20.29
CA LEU A 385 -14.76 11.49 20.32
C LEU A 385 -15.95 12.35 19.83
N ILE A 386 -15.88 13.67 19.98
CA ILE A 386 -16.99 14.58 19.62
C ILE A 386 -17.32 14.52 18.12
N PRO A 387 -16.36 14.64 17.17
CA PRO A 387 -16.61 14.44 15.74
C PRO A 387 -16.70 12.95 15.36
N ARG A 388 -16.80 12.05 16.33
CA ARG A 388 -16.83 10.60 16.15
C ARG A 388 -15.67 10.11 15.26
N LEU A 389 -14.42 10.48 15.62
CA LEU A 389 -13.23 9.88 14.99
C LEU A 389 -13.00 8.47 15.52
N TYR A 390 -13.47 8.20 16.74
CA TYR A 390 -13.57 6.89 17.39
C TYR A 390 -14.92 6.77 18.07
N ASP A 391 -15.45 5.57 18.25
CA ASP A 391 -16.63 5.31 19.06
C ASP A 391 -16.25 5.10 20.53
N VAL A 392 -17.10 5.54 21.45
CA VAL A 392 -16.94 5.29 22.89
C VAL A 392 -17.04 3.79 23.18
N THR A 393 -16.25 3.29 24.13
CA THR A 393 -16.30 1.88 24.56
C THR A 393 -17.31 1.65 25.68
N GLY A 394 -17.74 2.71 26.36
CA GLY A 394 -18.78 2.69 27.39
C GLY A 394 -19.41 4.07 27.57
N GLY A 395 -20.63 4.11 28.05
CA GLY A 395 -21.38 5.34 28.22
C GLY A 395 -22.02 5.88 26.94
N SER A 396 -22.40 7.15 26.98
CA SER A 396 -23.06 7.88 25.88
C SER A 396 -22.44 9.26 25.73
N LEU A 397 -22.14 9.65 24.50
CA LEU A 397 -21.72 11.00 24.12
C LEU A 397 -22.76 11.60 23.19
N LYS A 398 -23.35 12.74 23.60
CA LYS A 398 -24.38 13.41 22.83
C LYS A 398 -23.91 14.78 22.35
N VAL A 399 -24.31 15.15 21.15
CA VAL A 399 -24.16 16.48 20.55
C VAL A 399 -25.54 16.99 20.17
N GLY A 400 -25.94 18.19 20.60
CA GLY A 400 -27.27 18.70 20.35
C GLY A 400 -28.39 17.79 20.90
N GLY A 401 -28.10 17.03 21.97
CA GLY A 401 -29.01 16.10 22.63
C GLY A 401 -29.16 14.72 21.95
N VAL A 402 -28.47 14.45 20.85
CA VAL A 402 -28.49 13.16 20.13
C VAL A 402 -27.14 12.46 20.28
N ASP A 403 -27.13 11.13 20.51
CA ASP A 403 -25.89 10.35 20.60
C ASP A 403 -25.10 10.44 19.30
N VAL A 404 -23.79 10.62 19.39
CA VAL A 404 -22.91 10.75 18.19
C VAL A 404 -22.96 9.52 17.29
N ARG A 405 -23.36 8.36 17.82
CA ARG A 405 -23.51 7.11 17.08
C ARG A 405 -24.75 7.07 16.19
N ASP A 406 -25.77 7.90 16.52
CA ASP A 406 -27.03 7.96 15.81
C ASP A 406 -27.04 9.03 14.70
N TYR A 407 -25.96 9.79 14.55
CA TYR A 407 -25.80 10.75 13.46
C TYR A 407 -25.29 10.11 12.17
N ASP A 408 -25.67 10.72 11.03
CA ASP A 408 -24.89 10.60 9.83
C ASP A 408 -23.50 11.23 10.06
N LEU A 409 -22.44 10.47 9.71
CA LEU A 409 -21.05 10.87 9.98
C LEU A 409 -20.67 12.17 9.26
N GLU A 410 -21.17 12.37 8.05
CA GLU A 410 -20.87 13.57 7.26
C GLU A 410 -21.54 14.79 7.90
N VAL A 411 -22.81 14.66 8.26
CA VAL A 411 -23.57 15.72 8.94
C VAL A 411 -22.94 16.10 10.27
N LEU A 412 -22.59 15.13 11.11
CA LEU A 412 -21.92 15.42 12.39
C LEU A 412 -20.59 16.15 12.17
N ARG A 413 -19.76 15.63 11.28
CA ARG A 413 -18.45 16.20 10.99
C ARG A 413 -18.54 17.55 10.30
N ASP A 414 -19.60 17.85 9.57
CA ASP A 414 -19.83 19.17 8.98
C ASP A 414 -20.16 20.22 10.03
N ASN A 415 -20.75 19.83 11.13
CA ASN A 415 -21.07 20.73 12.24
C ASN A 415 -19.97 20.81 13.30
N VAL A 416 -18.97 19.91 13.28
CA VAL A 416 -17.83 19.90 14.22
C VAL A 416 -16.53 20.11 13.43
N ALA A 417 -15.93 21.27 13.58
CA ALA A 417 -14.60 21.53 13.01
C ALA A 417 -13.52 21.29 14.06
N MET A 418 -12.44 20.62 13.65
CA MET A 418 -11.32 20.32 14.53
C MET A 418 -9.99 20.74 13.90
N VAL A 419 -9.21 21.52 14.65
CA VAL A 419 -7.82 21.81 14.34
C VAL A 419 -6.96 20.88 15.18
N LEU A 420 -6.31 19.94 14.52
CA LEU A 420 -5.49 18.92 15.17
C LEU A 420 -4.17 19.48 15.68
N GLN A 421 -3.59 18.89 16.69
CA GLN A 421 -2.27 19.25 17.22
C GLN A 421 -1.19 19.22 16.13
N LYS A 422 -1.24 18.23 15.24
CA LYS A 422 -0.34 18.14 14.08
C LYS A 422 -0.98 18.78 12.86
N ASN A 423 -0.73 20.07 12.70
CA ASN A 423 -1.27 20.87 11.59
C ASN A 423 -0.69 20.43 10.24
N THR A 424 -1.54 20.04 9.30
CA THR A 424 -1.15 19.58 7.97
C THR A 424 -1.78 20.46 6.90
N LEU A 425 -0.95 20.97 5.98
CA LEU A 425 -1.38 21.62 4.76
C LEU A 425 -1.06 20.73 3.57
N PHE A 426 -1.91 20.79 2.55
CA PHE A 426 -1.74 20.05 1.32
C PHE A 426 -0.96 20.88 0.30
N SER A 427 -0.29 20.21 -0.63
CA SER A 427 0.33 20.87 -1.77
C SER A 427 -0.75 21.54 -2.62
N GLY A 428 -0.54 22.83 -2.94
CA GLY A 428 -1.50 23.68 -3.66
C GLY A 428 -1.44 25.09 -3.14
N THR A 429 -2.32 25.97 -3.61
CA THR A 429 -2.37 27.37 -3.16
C THR A 429 -2.94 27.50 -1.74
N ILE A 430 -2.73 28.66 -1.11
CA ILE A 430 -3.38 29.00 0.17
C ILE A 430 -4.90 28.94 0.00
N LYS A 431 -5.45 29.49 -1.09
CA LYS A 431 -6.89 29.43 -1.40
C LYS A 431 -7.42 27.98 -1.44
N GLU A 432 -6.73 27.10 -2.14
CA GLU A 432 -7.10 25.70 -2.23
C GLU A 432 -7.09 25.03 -0.86
N ASN A 433 -6.07 25.30 -0.04
CA ASN A 433 -6.01 24.79 1.33
C ASN A 433 -7.15 25.31 2.22
N LEU A 434 -7.54 26.56 2.09
CA LEU A 434 -8.66 27.12 2.84
C LEU A 434 -10.01 26.55 2.39
N ARG A 435 -10.20 26.35 1.07
CA ARG A 435 -11.44 25.78 0.50
C ARG A 435 -11.70 24.32 0.87
N TRP A 436 -10.78 23.65 1.54
CA TRP A 436 -11.09 22.39 2.23
C TRP A 436 -12.16 22.56 3.32
N GLY A 437 -12.28 23.74 3.92
CA GLY A 437 -13.34 24.06 4.86
C GLY A 437 -14.71 24.27 4.19
N ASN A 438 -14.70 24.94 3.02
CA ASN A 438 -15.87 25.12 2.18
C ASN A 438 -15.44 25.33 0.71
N PRO A 439 -15.68 24.35 -0.18
CA PRO A 439 -15.31 24.44 -1.59
C PRO A 439 -15.95 25.60 -2.35
N GLN A 440 -17.11 26.07 -1.91
CA GLN A 440 -17.89 27.15 -2.55
C GLN A 440 -17.59 28.55 -1.98
N ALA A 441 -16.65 28.66 -1.02
CA ALA A 441 -16.35 29.92 -0.38
C ALA A 441 -15.81 30.97 -1.36
N THR A 442 -16.34 32.17 -1.25
CA THR A 442 -15.88 33.34 -2.01
C THR A 442 -14.53 33.83 -1.50
N ASP A 443 -13.81 34.60 -2.31
CA ASP A 443 -12.54 35.19 -1.90
C ASP A 443 -12.71 36.18 -0.73
N GLU A 444 -13.88 36.80 -0.58
CA GLU A 444 -14.20 37.67 0.54
C GLU A 444 -14.36 36.87 1.85
N GLU A 445 -15.03 35.72 1.79
CA GLU A 445 -15.15 34.80 2.94
C GLU A 445 -13.78 34.27 3.35
N LEU A 446 -12.91 33.92 2.38
CA LEU A 446 -11.53 33.50 2.67
C LEU A 446 -10.77 34.60 3.42
N ARG A 447 -10.83 35.85 2.95
CA ARG A 447 -10.17 36.99 3.61
C ARG A 447 -10.76 37.25 5.00
N HIS A 448 -12.06 37.12 5.16
CA HIS A 448 -12.72 37.33 6.45
C HIS A 448 -12.21 36.32 7.50
N VAL A 449 -12.24 35.00 7.21
CA VAL A 449 -11.76 34.01 8.17
C VAL A 449 -10.24 34.10 8.41
N CYS A 450 -9.47 34.52 7.41
CA CYS A 450 -8.05 34.76 7.58
C CYS A 450 -7.77 35.96 8.50
N ARG A 451 -8.59 37.00 8.48
CA ARG A 451 -8.52 38.10 9.46
C ARG A 451 -8.84 37.63 10.87
N LEU A 452 -9.89 36.82 11.05
CA LEU A 452 -10.24 36.23 12.35
C LEU A 452 -9.12 35.35 12.93
N ALA A 453 -8.43 34.58 12.05
CA ALA A 453 -7.30 33.75 12.43
C ALA A 453 -5.95 34.51 12.44
N CYS A 454 -5.94 35.85 12.28
CA CYS A 454 -4.74 36.68 12.13
C CYS A 454 -3.78 36.17 11.05
N ALA A 455 -4.31 35.55 9.99
CA ALA A 455 -3.52 35.00 8.89
C ALA A 455 -3.38 35.97 7.71
N ASP A 456 -4.30 36.90 7.52
CA ASP A 456 -4.33 37.83 6.38
C ASP A 456 -3.07 38.71 6.31
N GLU A 457 -2.56 39.17 7.45
CA GLU A 457 -1.37 40.02 7.52
C GLU A 457 -0.16 39.39 6.84
N PHE A 458 0.17 38.13 7.16
CA PHE A 458 1.33 37.49 6.56
C PHE A 458 1.07 37.00 5.14
N ILE A 459 -0.18 36.67 4.79
CA ILE A 459 -0.55 36.27 3.43
C ILE A 459 -0.32 37.46 2.46
N GLN A 460 -0.67 38.68 2.86
CA GLN A 460 -0.46 39.88 2.05
C GLN A 460 1.02 40.22 1.81
N VAL A 461 1.93 39.70 2.64
CA VAL A 461 3.38 39.88 2.48
C VAL A 461 3.97 38.92 1.45
N PHE A 462 3.29 37.79 1.17
CA PHE A 462 3.77 36.90 0.13
C PHE A 462 3.60 37.52 -1.28
N PRO A 463 4.55 37.27 -2.21
CA PRO A 463 4.50 37.84 -3.55
C PRO A 463 3.21 37.57 -4.30
N ASP A 464 2.66 36.34 -4.15
CA ASP A 464 1.43 35.90 -4.82
C ASP A 464 0.20 35.95 -3.89
N GLY A 465 0.33 36.50 -2.68
CA GLY A 465 -0.75 36.61 -1.70
C GLY A 465 -1.45 35.27 -1.45
N TYR A 466 -2.75 35.22 -1.65
CA TYR A 466 -3.57 34.02 -1.46
C TYR A 466 -3.31 32.92 -2.51
N ASP A 467 -2.70 33.24 -3.64
CA ASP A 467 -2.32 32.29 -4.67
C ASP A 467 -0.91 31.70 -4.44
N THR A 468 -0.25 32.08 -3.34
CA THR A 468 1.03 31.50 -2.94
C THR A 468 0.92 29.99 -2.79
N HIS A 469 1.85 29.27 -3.46
CA HIS A 469 1.91 27.81 -3.40
C HIS A 469 2.46 27.32 -2.06
N ILE A 470 1.76 26.40 -1.45
CA ILE A 470 2.16 25.66 -0.24
C ILE A 470 2.71 24.31 -0.67
N GLU A 471 3.90 23.99 -0.21
CA GLU A 471 4.50 22.66 -0.43
C GLU A 471 3.84 21.59 0.44
N GLN A 472 4.04 20.31 0.07
CA GLN A 472 3.49 19.19 0.80
C GLN A 472 3.85 19.23 2.29
N GLY A 473 2.83 19.19 3.15
CA GLY A 473 2.98 19.31 4.59
C GLY A 473 3.27 20.74 5.08
N GLY A 474 3.25 21.75 4.19
CA GLY A 474 3.50 23.15 4.54
C GLY A 474 4.95 23.41 4.96
N THR A 475 5.93 22.82 4.31
CA THR A 475 7.35 22.94 4.67
C THR A 475 7.92 24.33 4.41
N ASN A 476 7.28 25.10 3.54
CA ASN A 476 7.66 26.47 3.17
C ASN A 476 6.95 27.56 4.00
N VAL A 477 6.21 27.21 5.03
CA VAL A 477 5.59 28.16 5.97
C VAL A 477 5.97 27.84 7.41
N SER A 478 6.03 28.87 8.27
CA SER A 478 6.34 28.69 9.69
C SER A 478 5.26 27.93 10.45
N GLY A 479 5.60 27.35 11.61
CA GLY A 479 4.64 26.64 12.45
C GLY A 479 3.41 27.47 12.83
N GLY A 480 3.63 28.72 13.24
CA GLY A 480 2.54 29.65 13.58
C GLY A 480 1.69 30.08 12.38
N GLN A 481 2.30 30.25 11.19
CA GLN A 481 1.55 30.50 9.95
C GLN A 481 0.68 29.31 9.58
N LYS A 482 1.23 28.09 9.68
CA LYS A 482 0.50 26.85 9.42
C LYS A 482 -0.69 26.67 10.37
N GLN A 483 -0.51 26.95 11.66
CA GLN A 483 -1.60 26.91 12.65
C GLN A 483 -2.72 27.88 12.29
N ARG A 484 -2.39 29.14 12.00
CA ARG A 484 -3.36 30.17 11.63
C ARG A 484 -4.13 29.84 10.35
N LEU A 485 -3.48 29.26 9.34
CA LEU A 485 -4.16 28.75 8.13
C LEU A 485 -5.12 27.59 8.45
N CYS A 486 -4.74 26.66 9.33
CA CYS A 486 -5.59 25.56 9.75
C CYS A 486 -6.80 26.05 10.57
N ILE A 487 -6.62 27.09 11.40
CA ILE A 487 -7.73 27.76 12.13
C ILE A 487 -8.68 28.44 11.13
N ALA A 488 -8.15 29.22 10.16
CA ALA A 488 -8.95 29.86 9.13
C ALA A 488 -9.77 28.84 8.31
N ARG A 489 -9.14 27.70 7.94
CA ARG A 489 -9.83 26.59 7.27
C ARG A 489 -10.97 26.00 8.09
N ALA A 490 -10.78 25.83 9.40
CA ALA A 490 -11.82 25.34 10.31
C ALA A 490 -12.98 26.33 10.46
N LEU A 491 -12.69 27.62 10.55
CA LEU A 491 -13.69 28.69 10.64
C LEU A 491 -14.55 28.81 9.38
N LEU A 492 -13.96 28.57 8.21
CA LEU A 492 -14.66 28.64 6.92
C LEU A 492 -15.80 27.62 6.82
N LYS A 493 -15.74 26.56 7.59
CA LYS A 493 -16.80 25.55 7.71
C LYS A 493 -18.05 26.07 8.43
N LYS A 494 -17.96 27.19 9.15
CA LYS A 494 -19.02 27.79 9.99
C LYS A 494 -19.62 26.77 10.97
N PRO A 495 -18.80 26.08 11.78
CA PRO A 495 -19.22 24.95 12.58
C PRO A 495 -20.06 25.40 13.79
N ARG A 496 -20.91 24.49 14.33
CA ARG A 496 -21.56 24.64 15.63
C ARG A 496 -20.60 24.39 16.80
N ILE A 497 -19.60 23.52 16.58
CA ILE A 497 -18.57 23.20 17.57
C ILE A 497 -17.19 23.35 16.90
N LEU A 498 -16.32 24.15 17.52
CA LEU A 498 -14.92 24.36 17.11
C LEU A 498 -13.99 23.77 18.16
N ILE A 499 -13.15 22.84 17.76
CA ILE A 499 -12.16 22.19 18.61
C ILE A 499 -10.75 22.63 18.19
N LEU A 500 -9.99 23.13 19.15
CA LEU A 500 -8.60 23.57 18.99
C LEU A 500 -7.71 22.70 19.87
N ASP A 501 -7.08 21.67 19.29
CA ASP A 501 -6.19 20.76 20.01
C ASP A 501 -4.74 21.29 19.95
N ASP A 502 -4.33 21.99 21.00
CA ASP A 502 -2.99 22.64 21.15
C ASP A 502 -2.60 23.52 19.92
N SER A 503 -3.62 24.10 19.29
CA SER A 503 -3.50 24.74 17.97
C SER A 503 -2.95 26.17 18.02
N THR A 504 -2.65 26.71 19.19
CA THR A 504 -2.05 28.03 19.37
C THR A 504 -0.67 28.00 20.04
N SER A 505 -0.13 26.82 20.27
CA SER A 505 1.17 26.64 20.97
C SER A 505 2.37 27.26 20.23
N ALA A 506 2.34 27.30 18.89
CA ALA A 506 3.37 27.94 18.06
C ALA A 506 3.01 29.39 17.65
N VAL A 507 1.90 29.93 18.16
CA VAL A 507 1.49 31.32 17.97
C VAL A 507 1.94 32.15 19.16
N ASP A 508 2.38 33.38 18.93
CA ASP A 508 2.75 34.30 19.99
C ASP A 508 1.53 34.72 20.84
N THR A 509 1.78 35.10 22.08
CA THR A 509 0.72 35.38 23.06
C THR A 509 -0.21 36.54 22.64
N ARG A 510 0.30 37.54 21.89
CA ARG A 510 -0.51 38.66 21.40
C ARG A 510 -1.48 38.20 20.32
N THR A 511 -0.99 37.45 19.35
CA THR A 511 -1.80 36.90 18.25
C THR A 511 -2.85 35.90 18.79
N ASP A 512 -2.48 35.03 19.76
CA ASP A 512 -3.43 34.14 20.43
C ASP A 512 -4.58 34.92 21.11
N ALA A 513 -4.25 36.00 21.83
CA ALA A 513 -5.26 36.86 22.45
C ALA A 513 -6.18 37.54 21.42
N MET A 514 -5.63 37.96 20.27
CA MET A 514 -6.43 38.55 19.17
C MET A 514 -7.38 37.50 18.55
N ILE A 515 -6.91 36.29 18.31
CA ILE A 515 -7.74 35.18 17.79
C ILE A 515 -8.88 34.87 18.77
N ARG A 516 -8.62 34.76 20.07
CA ARG A 516 -9.65 34.53 21.09
C ARG A 516 -10.67 35.67 21.18
N LYS A 517 -10.21 36.90 21.07
CA LYS A 517 -11.11 38.07 21.01
C LYS A 517 -12.02 37.99 19.79
N ALA A 518 -11.47 37.71 18.61
CA ALA A 518 -12.25 37.51 17.37
C ALA A 518 -13.28 36.39 17.52
N PHE A 519 -12.96 35.28 18.19
CA PHE A 519 -13.91 34.19 18.45
C PHE A 519 -15.10 34.60 19.34
N ARG A 520 -14.86 35.46 20.33
CA ARG A 520 -15.93 35.97 21.20
C ARG A 520 -16.86 36.93 20.47
N GLU A 521 -16.31 37.79 19.63
CA GLU A 521 -17.06 38.85 18.96
C GLU A 521 -17.81 38.35 17.72
N GLU A 522 -17.14 37.48 16.89
CA GLU A 522 -17.64 37.13 15.57
C GLU A 522 -18.38 35.77 15.51
N ILE A 523 -18.05 34.84 16.44
CA ILE A 523 -18.68 33.52 16.50
C ILE A 523 -19.20 33.16 17.90
N PRO A 524 -20.02 34.05 18.56
CA PRO A 524 -20.47 33.82 19.94
C PRO A 524 -21.34 32.55 20.07
N GLY A 525 -22.12 32.19 19.04
CA GLY A 525 -23.00 31.01 19.05
C GLY A 525 -22.28 29.67 18.84
N THR A 526 -21.02 29.65 18.47
CA THR A 526 -20.22 28.43 18.29
C THR A 526 -19.67 27.97 19.63
N THR A 527 -19.83 26.70 19.99
CA THR A 527 -19.19 26.08 21.15
C THR A 527 -17.70 25.86 20.86
N LYS A 528 -16.82 26.30 21.74
CA LYS A 528 -15.37 26.25 21.53
C LYS A 528 -14.73 25.39 22.61
N LEU A 529 -13.95 24.37 22.19
CA LEU A 529 -13.10 23.56 23.10
C LEU A 529 -11.65 23.87 22.78
N ILE A 530 -10.91 24.39 23.75
CA ILE A 530 -9.53 24.82 23.59
C ILE A 530 -8.64 23.98 24.53
N ILE A 531 -7.89 23.05 23.95
CA ILE A 531 -6.81 22.38 24.68
C ILE A 531 -5.61 23.30 24.63
N ALA A 532 -5.15 23.73 25.79
CA ALA A 532 -4.00 24.61 25.92
C ALA A 532 -3.02 24.12 26.97
N GLN A 533 -1.73 24.44 26.76
CA GLN A 533 -0.67 24.24 27.75
C GLN A 533 -0.50 25.47 28.63
N ARG A 534 -0.92 26.65 28.11
CA ARG A 534 -0.82 27.91 28.84
C ARG A 534 -2.17 28.30 29.40
N ILE A 535 -2.21 28.60 30.71
CA ILE A 535 -3.42 29.09 31.38
C ILE A 535 -3.91 30.39 30.75
N SER A 536 -3.01 31.27 30.33
CA SER A 536 -3.36 32.53 29.66
C SER A 536 -4.19 32.36 28.38
N SER A 537 -4.16 31.18 27.74
CA SER A 537 -4.97 30.90 26.55
C SER A 537 -6.40 30.50 26.86
N ILE A 538 -6.73 30.18 28.13
CA ILE A 538 -8.05 29.69 28.54
C ILE A 538 -8.59 30.40 29.77
N GLN A 539 -7.89 31.36 30.35
CA GLN A 539 -8.31 32.08 31.57
C GLN A 539 -9.68 32.79 31.39
N ASP A 540 -10.03 33.16 30.18
CA ASP A 540 -11.29 33.81 29.83
C ASP A 540 -12.38 32.79 29.39
N ALA A 541 -12.19 31.50 29.59
CA ALA A 541 -13.17 30.46 29.26
C ALA A 541 -14.31 30.42 30.28
N ASP A 542 -15.51 30.10 29.80
CA ASP A 542 -16.71 29.95 30.65
C ASP A 542 -16.58 28.76 31.61
N LEU A 543 -15.84 27.72 31.17
CA LEU A 543 -15.53 26.54 31.94
C LEU A 543 -14.11 26.07 31.68
N ILE A 544 -13.34 25.80 32.72
CA ILE A 544 -12.01 25.18 32.63
C ILE A 544 -12.09 23.79 33.24
N ILE A 545 -11.53 22.80 32.56
CA ILE A 545 -11.49 21.40 32.97
C ILE A 545 -10.05 20.98 33.17
N ILE A 546 -9.75 20.35 34.30
CA ILE A 546 -8.42 19.78 34.59
C ILE A 546 -8.52 18.26 34.44
N MET A 547 -7.70 17.70 33.56
CA MET A 547 -7.65 16.26 33.28
C MET A 547 -6.37 15.62 33.76
N GLU A 548 -6.48 14.45 34.39
CA GLU A 548 -5.35 13.59 34.72
C GLU A 548 -5.76 12.11 34.64
N GLY A 549 -4.89 11.27 34.08
CA GLY A 549 -5.11 9.82 34.00
C GLY A 549 -6.42 9.41 33.31
N GLY A 550 -6.91 10.19 32.36
CA GLY A 550 -8.16 9.92 31.64
C GLY A 550 -9.45 10.27 32.41
N LYS A 551 -9.35 11.04 33.49
CA LYS A 551 -10.49 11.51 34.28
C LYS A 551 -10.51 13.04 34.36
N ILE A 552 -11.69 13.60 34.59
CA ILE A 552 -11.84 14.99 35.00
C ILE A 552 -11.62 15.04 36.52
N LEU A 553 -10.60 15.76 36.95
CA LEU A 553 -10.34 15.96 38.38
C LEU A 553 -11.17 17.10 38.94
N GLU A 554 -11.11 18.24 38.26
CA GLU A 554 -11.73 19.48 38.70
C GLU A 554 -12.27 20.26 37.50
N SER A 555 -13.28 21.06 37.75
CA SER A 555 -13.85 21.97 36.74
C SER A 555 -14.42 23.21 37.41
N GLY A 556 -14.33 24.36 36.73
CA GLY A 556 -14.86 25.65 37.24
C GLY A 556 -14.42 26.80 36.38
N THR A 557 -14.78 28.02 36.75
CA THR A 557 -14.25 29.25 36.15
C THR A 557 -12.82 29.51 36.61
N HIS A 558 -12.11 30.43 35.97
CA HIS A 558 -10.76 30.81 36.37
C HIS A 558 -10.68 31.24 37.84
N GLU A 559 -11.64 32.08 38.28
CA GLU A 559 -11.69 32.57 39.65
C GLU A 559 -11.96 31.43 40.63
N GLN A 560 -12.94 30.56 40.34
CA GLN A 560 -13.28 29.41 41.19
C GLN A 560 -12.11 28.44 41.39
N LEU A 561 -11.38 28.17 40.30
CA LEU A 561 -10.22 27.28 40.33
C LEU A 561 -9.01 27.94 41.05
N LEU A 562 -8.84 29.26 40.93
CA LEU A 562 -7.81 29.97 41.70
C LEU A 562 -8.09 29.97 43.20
N GLU A 563 -9.35 29.96 43.62
CA GLU A 563 -9.72 29.92 45.02
C GLU A 563 -9.66 28.50 45.61
N ASN A 564 -10.12 27.48 44.84
CA ASN A 564 -10.45 26.18 45.38
C ASN A 564 -9.54 25.04 44.88
N SER A 565 -8.72 25.23 43.83
CA SER A 565 -7.87 24.19 43.25
C SER A 565 -6.39 24.42 43.56
N GLU A 566 -5.83 23.57 44.36
CA GLU A 566 -4.39 23.58 44.64
C GLU A 566 -3.56 23.24 43.39
N ILE A 567 -4.05 22.36 42.54
CA ILE A 567 -3.43 21.98 41.25
C ILE A 567 -3.40 23.18 40.30
N TYR A 568 -4.50 23.88 40.16
CA TYR A 568 -4.58 25.05 39.29
C TYR A 568 -3.75 26.21 39.78
N GLN A 569 -3.75 26.51 41.08
CA GLN A 569 -2.91 27.54 41.73
C GLN A 569 -1.43 27.28 41.46
N ASN A 570 -0.97 26.03 41.64
CA ASN A 570 0.43 25.64 41.44
C ASN A 570 0.84 25.82 39.97
N LEU A 571 -0.02 25.40 39.03
CA LEU A 571 0.21 25.59 37.58
C LEU A 571 0.25 27.10 37.22
N TYR A 572 -0.69 27.88 37.74
CA TYR A 572 -0.77 29.32 37.51
C TYR A 572 0.49 30.05 38.03
N ASN A 573 0.86 29.81 39.27
CA ASN A 573 2.02 30.41 39.91
C ASN A 573 3.34 30.04 39.19
N THR A 574 3.46 28.80 38.75
CA THR A 574 4.63 28.33 37.99
C THR A 574 4.74 29.04 36.64
N GLN A 575 3.61 29.24 35.94
CA GLN A 575 3.59 29.94 34.66
C GLN A 575 3.76 31.47 34.80
N GLN A 576 3.37 32.07 35.91
CA GLN A 576 3.61 33.49 36.20
C GLN A 576 5.10 33.77 36.51
N LYS A 577 5.72 32.95 37.34
CA LYS A 577 7.16 33.08 37.69
C LYS A 577 8.06 32.94 36.46
N GLY A 578 7.76 32.04 35.52
CA GLY A 578 8.50 31.91 34.27
C GLY A 578 8.26 33.02 33.25
N ARG A 579 7.44 34.03 33.58
CA ARG A 579 7.26 35.27 32.77
C ARG A 579 8.06 36.46 33.31
N GLU A 580 8.46 36.41 34.59
CA GLU A 580 9.22 37.49 35.28
C GLU A 580 10.74 37.28 35.16
N GLU A 581 11.19 36.06 34.81
CA GLU A 581 12.56 35.75 34.39
C GLU A 581 12.73 35.88 32.86
#